data_0d6d49ef192a0c256be5a270be8f50a0
#
_entry.id   0d6d49ef192a0c256be5a270be8f50a0
#
_cell.length_a   1.000
_cell.length_b   1.000
_cell.length_c   1.000
_cell.angle_alpha   90.00
_cell.angle_beta   90.00
_cell.angle_gamma   90.00
#
_symmetry.space_group_name_H-M   'P 1'
#
loop_
_entity.id
_entity.type
_entity.pdbx_description
1 polymer ?
#
loop_
_entity_poly.entity_id
_entity_poly.type
_entity_poly.pdbx_seq_one_letter_code
_entity_poly.pdbx_strand_id
1 'polypeptide(L)'
;MRLTALVLTGGLLAGPALADVTRLTSPWPNGEALAGVEQRRVTWPSASPFTPWDQMIGNGAPTEATGTLFLPRRPAGSPPPPAVVMLHGSGGVLYPRELTYGRQFAAMGIVALAIDSFAARRDRGTSFVDRLLNITESMLLADAYAALRWLGEQGHADPRRVALVGFSYGAMATMYALNQGAAAAFAPGGERFAAHAAFYGPCIASFEDERTTGAPLLILYGTEDELIDPARCAETAEGFRRGGSTVEVIAYEGAAHQWDGGWGPVRIGSLLNACRLHLERDGTVRDLRSGLPMAGSFSRRVILALCVERTPYLINADPAVRERSNADLGRFLARAFRAG
;
A
#
# COMPACT_ATOMS: atom_id res chain seq x y z
N MET A 1 15.76 62.49 35.98
CA MET A 1 15.42 61.73 34.79
C MET A 1 15.86 60.27 35.02
N ARG A 2 14.94 59.37 35.30
CA ARG A 2 15.23 57.93 35.43
C ARG A 2 14.69 57.23 34.17
N LEU A 3 15.58 56.63 33.39
CA LEU A 3 15.21 55.77 32.24
C LEU A 3 14.83 54.40 32.76
N THR A 4 13.60 54.01 32.52
CA THR A 4 13.10 52.64 32.76
C THR A 4 13.33 51.84 31.49
N ALA A 5 14.18 50.84 31.54
CA ALA A 5 14.42 49.88 30.47
C ALA A 5 13.27 48.87 30.43
N LEU A 6 12.57 48.79 29.31
CA LEU A 6 11.53 47.78 29.01
C LEU A 6 12.22 46.52 28.49
N VAL A 7 12.21 45.44 29.29
CA VAL A 7 12.68 44.13 28.85
C VAL A 7 11.52 43.43 28.13
N LEU A 8 11.61 43.31 26.83
CA LEU A 8 10.72 42.48 26.00
C LEU A 8 11.17 41.01 26.11
N THR A 9 10.45 40.23 26.91
CA THR A 9 10.58 38.78 26.92
C THR A 9 9.87 38.19 25.69
N GLY A 10 10.63 37.89 24.66
CA GLY A 10 10.14 37.15 23.50
C GLY A 10 9.81 35.71 23.90
N GLY A 11 8.54 35.41 24.06
CA GLY A 11 8.05 34.05 24.19
C GLY A 11 8.29 33.28 22.84
N LEU A 12 9.21 32.33 22.83
CA LEU A 12 9.30 31.33 21.77
C LEU A 12 8.01 30.51 21.81
N LEU A 13 7.13 30.74 20.84
CA LEU A 13 6.02 29.84 20.55
C LEU A 13 6.65 28.53 20.07
N ALA A 14 6.70 27.53 20.96
CA ALA A 14 7.01 26.16 20.57
C ALA A 14 5.93 25.72 19.59
N GLY A 15 6.30 25.56 18.34
CA GLY A 15 5.44 24.96 17.33
C GLY A 15 5.01 23.55 17.77
N PRO A 16 3.89 23.02 17.27
CA PRO A 16 3.41 21.71 17.65
C PRO A 16 4.53 20.69 17.45
N ALA A 17 4.87 19.95 18.52
CA ALA A 17 5.84 18.86 18.45
C ALA A 17 5.40 17.88 17.38
N LEU A 18 6.09 17.86 16.24
CA LEU A 18 5.96 16.81 15.24
C LEU A 18 6.16 15.48 15.95
N ALA A 19 5.21 14.55 15.80
CA ALA A 19 5.37 13.19 16.29
C ALA A 19 6.78 12.72 15.89
N ASP A 20 7.51 12.18 16.87
CA ASP A 20 8.94 11.90 16.74
C ASP A 20 9.19 10.85 15.64
N VAL A 21 9.32 11.30 14.40
CA VAL A 21 9.52 10.47 13.20
C VAL A 21 10.89 9.78 13.23
N THR A 22 11.78 10.15 14.18
CA THR A 22 13.12 9.55 14.32
C THR A 22 13.06 8.07 14.74
N ARG A 23 11.95 7.63 15.35
CA ARG A 23 11.76 6.23 15.77
C ARG A 23 11.54 5.23 14.62
N LEU A 24 11.29 5.71 13.40
CA LEU A 24 11.08 4.85 12.24
C LEU A 24 12.36 4.19 11.67
N THR A 25 13.51 4.56 12.16
CA THR A 25 14.78 4.27 11.48
C THR A 25 15.43 2.93 11.82
N SER A 26 14.97 2.15 12.83
CA SER A 26 15.53 0.82 13.17
C SER A 26 16.32 0.81 14.51
N PRO A 27 16.35 -0.30 15.25
CA PRO A 27 15.53 -1.48 15.03
C PRO A 27 14.05 -1.20 15.34
N TRP A 28 13.14 -1.80 14.55
CA TRP A 28 11.72 -1.65 14.84
C TRP A 28 11.31 -2.41 16.11
N PRO A 29 10.30 -1.92 16.85
CA PRO A 29 9.83 -2.58 18.06
C PRO A 29 9.43 -4.04 17.80
N ASN A 30 9.77 -4.93 18.74
CA ASN A 30 9.37 -6.34 18.69
C ASN A 30 9.09 -6.88 20.11
N GLY A 31 8.65 -8.13 20.19
CA GLY A 31 8.40 -8.82 21.47
C GLY A 31 7.55 -8.01 22.45
N GLU A 32 8.06 -7.78 23.64
CA GLU A 32 7.34 -7.06 24.73
C GLU A 32 7.00 -5.61 24.37
N ALA A 33 7.78 -4.95 23.51
CA ALA A 33 7.50 -3.59 23.08
C ALA A 33 6.18 -3.48 22.29
N LEU A 34 5.67 -4.58 21.77
CA LEU A 34 4.38 -4.67 21.08
C LEU A 34 3.23 -5.04 22.02
N ALA A 35 3.53 -5.42 23.28
CA ALA A 35 2.51 -5.76 24.26
C ALA A 35 1.67 -4.51 24.62
N GLY A 36 0.36 -4.67 24.60
CA GLY A 36 -0.57 -3.60 24.95
C GLY A 36 -0.74 -2.52 23.87
N VAL A 37 -0.30 -2.77 22.62
CA VAL A 37 -0.76 -1.98 21.47
C VAL A 37 -2.26 -2.22 21.29
N GLU A 38 -3.03 -1.14 21.27
CA GLU A 38 -4.48 -1.21 21.03
C GLU A 38 -4.72 -1.63 19.58
N GLN A 39 -5.49 -2.70 19.39
CA GLN A 39 -5.93 -3.14 18.09
C GLN A 39 -7.41 -3.51 18.13
N ARG A 40 -8.13 -3.16 17.08
CA ARG A 40 -9.55 -3.50 16.95
C ARG A 40 -9.95 -3.75 15.51
N ARG A 41 -10.92 -4.61 15.31
CA ARG A 41 -11.56 -4.77 14.00
C ARG A 41 -12.45 -3.57 13.74
N VAL A 42 -12.40 -3.07 12.51
CA VAL A 42 -13.19 -1.91 12.06
C VAL A 42 -13.80 -2.20 10.70
N THR A 43 -14.88 -1.50 10.39
CA THR A 43 -15.53 -1.52 9.07
C THR A 43 -15.80 -0.09 8.60
N TRP A 44 -15.87 0.08 7.28
CA TRP A 44 -16.20 1.36 6.65
C TRP A 44 -16.88 1.13 5.29
N PRO A 45 -17.72 2.08 4.81
CA PRO A 45 -18.33 2.00 3.50
C PRO A 45 -17.29 2.00 2.38
N SER A 46 -17.46 1.08 1.42
CA SER A 46 -16.62 0.92 0.23
C SER A 46 -17.47 0.45 -0.95
N ALA A 47 -16.83 0.05 -2.06
CA ALA A 47 -17.45 -0.50 -3.24
C ALA A 47 -16.64 -1.68 -3.80
N SER A 48 -17.24 -2.44 -4.71
CA SER A 48 -16.62 -3.57 -5.39
C SER A 48 -16.58 -3.38 -6.91
N PRO A 49 -15.90 -2.35 -7.44
CA PRO A 49 -15.73 -2.18 -8.88
C PRO A 49 -14.75 -3.25 -9.40
N PHE A 50 -15.05 -3.86 -10.54
CA PHE A 50 -14.16 -4.87 -11.12
C PHE A 50 -12.93 -4.23 -11.78
N THR A 51 -13.12 -3.05 -12.38
CA THR A 51 -12.10 -2.23 -13.04
C THR A 51 -12.19 -0.77 -12.57
N PRO A 52 -11.19 0.09 -12.85
CA PRO A 52 -11.34 1.53 -12.66
C PRO A 52 -12.47 2.14 -13.49
N TRP A 53 -12.77 1.60 -14.69
CA TRP A 53 -13.94 1.98 -15.48
C TRP A 53 -15.26 1.78 -14.68
N ASP A 54 -15.45 0.62 -14.06
CA ASP A 54 -16.65 0.37 -13.24
C ASP A 54 -16.77 1.39 -12.10
N GLN A 55 -15.65 1.78 -11.49
CA GLN A 55 -15.64 2.81 -10.45
C GLN A 55 -16.08 4.18 -11.00
N MET A 56 -15.60 4.56 -12.19
CA MET A 56 -15.91 5.85 -12.81
C MET A 56 -17.38 5.98 -13.19
N ILE A 57 -18.02 4.89 -13.63
CA ILE A 57 -19.43 4.88 -14.01
C ILE A 57 -20.38 4.50 -12.86
N GLY A 58 -19.86 4.29 -11.65
CA GLY A 58 -20.67 3.93 -10.49
C GLY A 58 -21.20 2.49 -10.51
N ASN A 59 -20.56 1.58 -11.25
CA ASN A 59 -20.94 0.17 -11.37
C ASN A 59 -20.31 -0.73 -10.28
N GLY A 60 -19.78 -0.15 -9.23
CA GLY A 60 -19.26 -0.91 -8.08
C GLY A 60 -20.35 -1.23 -7.07
N ALA A 61 -20.63 -2.51 -6.83
CA ALA A 61 -21.59 -2.90 -5.79
C ALA A 61 -21.16 -2.35 -4.42
N PRO A 62 -22.09 -1.77 -3.63
CA PRO A 62 -21.79 -1.34 -2.27
C PRO A 62 -21.19 -2.47 -1.44
N THR A 63 -20.16 -2.18 -0.67
CA THR A 63 -19.43 -3.16 0.12
C THR A 63 -19.04 -2.53 1.45
N GLU A 64 -19.20 -3.27 2.54
CA GLU A 64 -18.62 -2.91 3.82
C GLU A 64 -17.18 -3.47 3.87
N ALA A 65 -16.20 -2.60 3.67
CA ALA A 65 -14.80 -2.95 3.82
C ALA A 65 -14.47 -3.23 5.29
N THR A 66 -13.48 -4.06 5.55
CA THR A 66 -13.09 -4.45 6.91
C THR A 66 -11.57 -4.51 7.05
N GLY A 67 -11.09 -4.31 8.27
CA GLY A 67 -9.67 -4.40 8.58
C GLY A 67 -9.38 -4.38 10.08
N THR A 68 -8.09 -4.43 10.40
CA THR A 68 -7.61 -4.28 11.77
C THR A 68 -6.92 -2.93 11.91
N LEU A 69 -7.47 -2.08 12.79
CA LEU A 69 -6.91 -0.78 13.16
C LEU A 69 -6.00 -0.94 14.36
N PHE A 70 -4.82 -0.35 14.30
CA PHE A 70 -3.83 -0.29 15.37
C PHE A 70 -3.62 1.16 15.76
N LEU A 71 -3.77 1.46 17.05
CA LEU A 71 -3.72 2.81 17.57
C LEU A 71 -2.49 3.02 18.47
N PRO A 72 -1.72 4.10 18.22
CA PRO A 72 -0.64 4.49 19.12
C PRO A 72 -1.20 5.04 20.44
N ARG A 73 -0.46 4.81 21.53
CA ARG A 73 -0.72 5.53 22.80
C ARG A 73 -0.37 7.00 22.62
N ARG A 74 -1.32 7.88 22.93
CA ARG A 74 -1.19 9.34 22.78
C ARG A 74 -1.78 10.07 23.98
N PRO A 75 -1.19 11.20 24.40
CA PRO A 75 -1.85 12.11 25.33
C PRO A 75 -3.17 12.63 24.75
N ALA A 76 -4.17 12.85 25.62
CA ALA A 76 -5.42 13.48 25.21
C ALA A 76 -5.15 14.87 24.60
N GLY A 77 -5.87 15.22 23.53
CA GLY A 77 -5.71 16.51 22.84
C GLY A 77 -4.50 16.58 21.89
N SER A 78 -3.70 15.52 21.74
CA SER A 78 -2.63 15.49 20.73
C SER A 78 -3.21 15.60 19.31
N PRO A 79 -2.52 16.30 18.38
CA PRO A 79 -2.96 16.37 16.99
C PRO A 79 -2.98 14.97 16.36
N PRO A 80 -3.85 14.74 15.35
CA PRO A 80 -3.91 13.45 14.66
C PRO A 80 -2.53 13.02 14.12
N PRO A 81 -2.09 11.77 14.38
CA PRO A 81 -0.79 11.29 13.93
C PRO A 81 -0.80 10.94 12.44
N PRO A 82 0.37 10.68 11.82
CA PRO A 82 0.43 10.05 10.51
C PRO A 82 -0.14 8.63 10.56
N ALA A 83 -0.48 8.08 9.40
CA ALA A 83 -0.98 6.72 9.28
C ALA A 83 -0.36 5.93 8.13
N VAL A 84 -0.44 4.61 8.25
CA VAL A 84 -0.11 3.64 7.18
C VAL A 84 -1.33 2.75 6.94
N VAL A 85 -1.82 2.77 5.71
CA VAL A 85 -2.82 1.82 5.21
C VAL A 85 -2.07 0.68 4.51
N MET A 86 -2.39 -0.56 4.86
CA MET A 86 -1.69 -1.75 4.34
C MET A 86 -2.63 -2.62 3.51
N LEU A 87 -2.18 -3.01 2.30
CA LEU A 87 -2.86 -3.94 1.40
C LEU A 87 -2.12 -5.29 1.37
N HIS A 88 -2.86 -6.35 1.66
CA HIS A 88 -2.33 -7.71 1.73
C HIS A 88 -1.99 -8.31 0.36
N GLY A 89 -1.14 -9.32 0.35
CA GLY A 89 -0.85 -10.16 -0.82
C GLY A 89 -2.00 -11.11 -1.15
N SER A 90 -1.80 -11.94 -2.18
CA SER A 90 -2.78 -12.92 -2.66
C SER A 90 -3.19 -13.98 -1.62
N GLY A 91 -2.38 -14.17 -0.58
CA GLY A 91 -2.70 -15.04 0.57
C GLY A 91 -3.67 -14.44 1.59
N GLY A 92 -4.03 -13.16 1.47
CA GLY A 92 -4.78 -12.43 2.50
C GLY A 92 -3.89 -11.83 3.58
N VAL A 93 -4.52 -11.34 4.66
CA VAL A 93 -3.81 -10.75 5.80
C VAL A 93 -3.06 -11.83 6.58
N LEU A 94 -1.76 -11.62 6.82
CA LEU A 94 -0.90 -12.52 7.56
C LEU A 94 -0.52 -11.95 8.93
N TYR A 95 -0.51 -12.81 9.96
CA TYR A 95 -0.07 -12.41 11.29
C TYR A 95 1.39 -11.92 11.31
N PRO A 96 2.38 -12.63 10.71
CA PRO A 96 3.78 -12.21 10.75
C PRO A 96 4.08 -10.97 9.90
N ARG A 97 3.19 -10.56 9.02
CA ARG A 97 3.37 -9.41 8.14
C ARG A 97 2.44 -8.25 8.54
N GLU A 98 1.25 -8.14 7.97
CA GLU A 98 0.38 -6.96 8.17
C GLU A 98 0.03 -6.71 9.64
N LEU A 99 -0.26 -7.78 10.40
CA LEU A 99 -0.63 -7.59 11.80
C LEU A 99 0.59 -7.26 12.70
N THR A 100 1.77 -7.76 12.37
CA THR A 100 3.01 -7.39 13.08
C THR A 100 3.45 -5.98 12.70
N TYR A 101 3.45 -5.61 11.41
CA TYR A 101 3.73 -4.24 10.99
C TYR A 101 2.75 -3.24 11.62
N GLY A 102 1.46 -3.58 11.69
CA GLY A 102 0.46 -2.74 12.34
C GLY A 102 0.79 -2.44 13.80
N ARG A 103 1.20 -3.44 14.59
CA ARG A 103 1.65 -3.26 15.97
C ARG A 103 2.94 -2.43 16.03
N GLN A 104 3.89 -2.69 15.14
CA GLN A 104 5.16 -1.96 15.08
C GLN A 104 4.93 -0.48 14.79
N PHE A 105 4.11 -0.15 13.79
CA PHE A 105 3.75 1.25 13.50
C PHE A 105 3.08 1.94 14.68
N ALA A 106 2.11 1.27 15.33
CA ALA A 106 1.43 1.83 16.50
C ALA A 106 2.40 2.06 17.68
N ALA A 107 3.32 1.13 17.93
CA ALA A 107 4.36 1.30 18.94
C ALA A 107 5.34 2.46 18.63
N MET A 108 5.48 2.83 17.36
CA MET A 108 6.28 3.97 16.89
C MET A 108 5.48 5.28 16.78
N GLY A 109 4.20 5.31 17.22
CA GLY A 109 3.39 6.51 17.22
C GLY A 109 2.59 6.77 15.93
N ILE A 110 2.48 5.80 15.04
CA ILE A 110 1.78 5.88 13.75
C ILE A 110 0.54 5.02 13.80
N VAL A 111 -0.61 5.55 13.36
CA VAL A 111 -1.80 4.72 13.14
C VAL A 111 -1.54 3.75 12.01
N ALA A 112 -1.98 2.49 12.15
CA ALA A 112 -1.92 1.53 11.05
C ALA A 112 -3.28 0.88 10.83
N LEU A 113 -3.61 0.64 9.57
CA LEU A 113 -4.83 -0.07 9.17
C LEU A 113 -4.47 -1.18 8.19
N ALA A 114 -4.56 -2.44 8.65
CA ALA A 114 -4.43 -3.61 7.79
C ALA A 114 -5.81 -3.95 7.19
N ILE A 115 -6.01 -3.67 5.91
CA ILE A 115 -7.25 -3.92 5.19
C ILE A 115 -7.34 -5.41 4.87
N ASP A 116 -8.53 -6.01 5.05
CA ASP A 116 -8.84 -7.39 4.66
C ASP A 116 -9.90 -7.39 3.56
N SER A 117 -9.47 -7.08 2.34
CA SER A 117 -10.35 -6.99 1.18
C SER A 117 -10.98 -8.34 0.81
N PHE A 118 -10.35 -9.47 1.18
CA PHE A 118 -10.91 -10.80 0.95
C PHE A 118 -12.00 -11.14 1.96
N ALA A 119 -11.83 -10.74 3.24
CA ALA A 119 -12.88 -10.95 4.23
C ALA A 119 -14.15 -10.14 3.94
N ALA A 120 -14.00 -8.94 3.36
CA ALA A 120 -15.12 -8.11 2.94
C ALA A 120 -15.93 -8.71 1.76
N ARG A 121 -15.35 -9.68 1.03
CA ARG A 121 -15.92 -10.27 -0.21
C ARG A 121 -15.87 -11.79 -0.21
N ARG A 122 -16.18 -12.42 0.94
CA ARG A 122 -16.14 -13.89 1.10
C ARG A 122 -17.08 -14.63 0.16
N ASP A 123 -18.17 -13.97 -0.26
CA ASP A 123 -19.15 -14.46 -1.21
C ASP A 123 -18.61 -14.58 -2.65
N ARG A 124 -17.54 -13.87 -2.97
CA ARG A 124 -16.96 -13.81 -4.33
C ARG A 124 -15.92 -14.88 -4.62
N GLY A 125 -15.43 -15.60 -3.62
CA GLY A 125 -14.45 -16.67 -3.83
C GLY A 125 -14.05 -17.39 -2.56
N THR A 126 -14.20 -18.71 -2.58
CA THR A 126 -13.83 -19.59 -1.46
C THR A 126 -12.43 -20.18 -1.64
N SER A 127 -11.97 -20.38 -2.89
CA SER A 127 -10.64 -20.86 -3.20
C SER A 127 -9.66 -19.70 -3.43
N PHE A 128 -8.37 -20.01 -3.37
CA PHE A 128 -7.30 -19.05 -3.72
C PHE A 128 -7.48 -18.48 -5.15
N VAL A 129 -7.74 -19.37 -6.11
CA VAL A 129 -7.91 -18.97 -7.53
C VAL A 129 -9.16 -18.13 -7.72
N ASP A 130 -10.29 -18.52 -7.10
CA ASP A 130 -11.54 -17.75 -7.21
C ASP A 130 -11.38 -16.34 -6.64
N ARG A 131 -10.68 -16.18 -5.51
CA ARG A 131 -10.40 -14.85 -4.96
C ARG A 131 -9.63 -13.97 -5.93
N LEU A 132 -8.55 -14.48 -6.55
CA LEU A 132 -7.77 -13.72 -7.52
C LEU A 132 -8.53 -13.40 -8.80
N LEU A 133 -9.48 -14.23 -9.19
CA LEU A 133 -10.32 -13.98 -10.36
C LEU A 133 -11.44 -12.97 -10.11
N ASN A 134 -11.98 -12.93 -8.90
CA ASN A 134 -13.22 -12.19 -8.58
C ASN A 134 -13.00 -10.97 -7.67
N ILE A 135 -11.85 -10.87 -6.99
CA ILE A 135 -11.50 -9.73 -6.14
C ILE A 135 -10.26 -9.07 -6.74
N THR A 136 -10.49 -7.95 -7.43
CA THR A 136 -9.49 -7.30 -8.27
C THR A 136 -8.69 -6.24 -7.50
N GLU A 137 -7.62 -5.78 -8.12
CA GLU A 137 -6.80 -4.65 -7.64
C GLU A 137 -7.66 -3.39 -7.49
N SER A 138 -8.68 -3.20 -8.34
CA SER A 138 -9.62 -2.09 -8.24
C SER A 138 -10.46 -2.13 -6.96
N MET A 139 -10.83 -3.31 -6.49
CA MET A 139 -11.53 -3.45 -5.21
C MET A 139 -10.62 -3.14 -4.01
N LEU A 140 -9.32 -3.50 -4.11
CA LEU A 140 -8.33 -3.11 -3.10
C LEU A 140 -8.13 -1.59 -3.09
N LEU A 141 -8.12 -0.95 -4.27
CA LEU A 141 -8.05 0.51 -4.39
C LEU A 141 -9.29 1.19 -3.78
N ALA A 142 -10.49 0.67 -4.06
CA ALA A 142 -11.73 1.20 -3.48
C ALA A 142 -11.69 1.16 -1.95
N ASP A 143 -11.26 0.03 -1.37
CA ASP A 143 -11.12 -0.13 0.07
C ASP A 143 -10.07 0.84 0.65
N ALA A 144 -8.92 1.00 -0.04
CA ALA A 144 -7.83 1.85 0.42
C ALA A 144 -8.21 3.35 0.41
N TYR A 145 -8.80 3.85 -0.68
CA TYR A 145 -9.22 5.26 -0.74
C TYR A 145 -10.40 5.55 0.18
N ALA A 146 -11.34 4.60 0.35
CA ALA A 146 -12.39 4.72 1.35
C ALA A 146 -11.82 4.74 2.78
N ALA A 147 -10.80 3.93 3.07
CA ALA A 147 -10.10 3.93 4.34
C ALA A 147 -9.37 5.25 4.61
N LEU A 148 -8.74 5.86 3.59
CA LEU A 148 -8.09 7.17 3.70
C LEU A 148 -9.08 8.24 4.18
N ARG A 149 -10.26 8.32 3.54
CA ARG A 149 -11.34 9.24 3.94
C ARG A 149 -11.82 8.95 5.37
N TRP A 150 -12.14 7.68 5.63
CA TRP A 150 -12.65 7.23 6.92
C TRP A 150 -11.68 7.55 8.08
N LEU A 151 -10.37 7.33 7.90
CA LEU A 151 -9.37 7.66 8.92
C LEU A 151 -9.36 9.16 9.27
N GLY A 152 -9.50 10.03 8.27
CA GLY A 152 -9.61 11.48 8.46
C GLY A 152 -10.91 11.90 9.13
N GLU A 153 -12.05 11.40 8.66
CA GLU A 153 -13.38 11.71 9.19
C GLU A 153 -13.55 11.27 10.64
N GLN A 154 -12.97 10.12 11.02
CA GLN A 154 -12.97 9.64 12.40
C GLN A 154 -11.92 10.33 13.30
N GLY A 155 -11.08 11.22 12.76
CA GLY A 155 -10.00 11.86 13.49
C GLY A 155 -8.91 10.91 13.97
N HIS A 156 -8.80 9.72 13.36
CA HIS A 156 -7.78 8.75 13.71
C HIS A 156 -6.40 9.17 13.21
N ALA A 157 -6.32 9.82 12.05
CA ALA A 157 -5.06 10.23 11.43
C ALA A 157 -5.18 11.61 10.77
N ASP A 158 -4.05 12.27 10.54
CA ASP A 158 -3.95 13.43 9.64
C ASP A 158 -4.06 12.94 8.20
N PRO A 159 -5.13 13.27 7.45
CA PRO A 159 -5.35 12.75 6.10
C PRO A 159 -4.28 13.16 5.09
N ARG A 160 -3.49 14.22 5.39
CA ARG A 160 -2.35 14.66 4.56
C ARG A 160 -1.09 13.82 4.77
N ARG A 161 -1.06 12.99 5.82
CA ARG A 161 0.09 12.17 6.22
C ARG A 161 -0.29 10.69 6.31
N VAL A 162 -0.99 10.18 5.30
CA VAL A 162 -1.34 8.77 5.18
C VAL A 162 -0.55 8.15 4.04
N ALA A 163 0.25 7.12 4.32
CA ALA A 163 0.96 6.33 3.32
C ALA A 163 0.19 5.04 2.98
N LEU A 164 0.30 4.59 1.73
CA LEU A 164 -0.19 3.29 1.28
C LEU A 164 0.97 2.31 1.11
N VAL A 165 0.92 1.19 1.81
CA VAL A 165 1.93 0.12 1.75
C VAL A 165 1.27 -1.16 1.28
N GLY A 166 1.77 -1.77 0.22
CA GLY A 166 1.22 -3.00 -0.31
C GLY A 166 2.25 -4.11 -0.43
N PHE A 167 1.77 -5.36 -0.33
CA PHE A 167 2.59 -6.56 -0.37
C PHE A 167 2.14 -7.44 -1.54
N SER A 168 3.06 -7.82 -2.44
CA SER A 168 2.76 -8.70 -3.59
C SER A 168 1.56 -8.20 -4.40
N TYR A 169 0.42 -8.89 -4.36
CA TYR A 169 -0.83 -8.47 -4.99
C TYR A 169 -1.29 -7.06 -4.53
N GLY A 170 -1.20 -6.77 -3.23
CA GLY A 170 -1.47 -5.44 -2.69
C GLY A 170 -0.46 -4.38 -3.15
N ALA A 171 0.79 -4.77 -3.45
CA ALA A 171 1.78 -3.86 -3.99
C ALA A 171 1.46 -3.43 -5.43
N MET A 172 0.88 -4.32 -6.24
CA MET A 172 0.35 -3.94 -7.55
C MET A 172 -0.72 -2.84 -7.42
N ALA A 173 -1.71 -3.05 -6.54
CA ALA A 173 -2.73 -2.04 -6.26
C ALA A 173 -2.12 -0.73 -5.74
N THR A 174 -1.09 -0.81 -4.89
CA THR A 174 -0.35 0.37 -4.37
C THR A 174 0.31 1.17 -5.48
N MET A 175 0.91 0.51 -6.48
CA MET A 175 1.48 1.19 -7.65
C MET A 175 0.38 1.83 -8.53
N TYR A 176 -0.76 1.15 -8.70
CA TYR A 176 -1.89 1.70 -9.46
C TYR A 176 -2.51 2.93 -8.78
N ALA A 177 -2.53 2.96 -7.43
CA ALA A 177 -3.01 4.11 -6.66
C ALA A 177 -2.21 5.39 -6.93
N LEU A 178 -0.96 5.29 -7.41
CA LEU A 178 -0.13 6.43 -7.74
C LEU A 178 -0.53 7.09 -9.06
N ASN A 179 -1.14 6.34 -10.00
CA ASN A 179 -1.59 6.90 -11.27
C ASN A 179 -2.70 7.94 -11.04
N GLN A 180 -2.58 9.11 -11.68
CA GLN A 180 -3.51 10.25 -11.50
C GLN A 180 -4.95 9.90 -11.91
N GLY A 181 -5.14 9.17 -13.01
CA GLY A 181 -6.45 8.76 -13.49
C GLY A 181 -7.13 7.77 -12.53
N ALA A 182 -6.39 6.76 -12.07
CA ALA A 182 -6.88 5.83 -11.06
C ALA A 182 -7.22 6.57 -9.75
N ALA A 183 -6.32 7.42 -9.25
CA ALA A 183 -6.57 8.19 -8.04
C ALA A 183 -7.82 9.09 -8.15
N ALA A 184 -8.06 9.70 -9.31
CA ALA A 184 -9.25 10.52 -9.54
C ALA A 184 -10.54 9.69 -9.57
N ALA A 185 -10.50 8.46 -10.12
CA ALA A 185 -11.64 7.56 -10.15
C ALA A 185 -12.07 7.11 -8.73
N PHE A 186 -11.10 6.78 -7.87
CA PHE A 186 -11.38 6.27 -6.52
C PHE A 186 -11.54 7.35 -5.45
N ALA A 187 -11.02 8.55 -5.70
CA ALA A 187 -11.09 9.69 -4.80
C ALA A 187 -11.41 10.99 -5.56
N PRO A 188 -12.64 11.14 -6.06
CA PRO A 188 -13.08 12.33 -6.81
C PRO A 188 -13.06 13.58 -5.93
N GLY A 189 -13.11 13.45 -4.61
CA GLY A 189 -12.96 14.56 -3.65
C GLY A 189 -11.55 15.13 -3.56
N GLY A 190 -10.56 14.49 -4.21
CA GLY A 190 -9.18 14.97 -4.25
C GLY A 190 -8.27 14.39 -3.17
N GLU A 191 -8.75 13.45 -2.36
CA GLU A 191 -7.92 12.79 -1.35
C GLU A 191 -6.77 12.02 -2.03
N ARG A 192 -5.57 12.10 -1.47
CA ARG A 192 -4.37 11.43 -2.00
C ARG A 192 -3.52 10.87 -0.86
N PHE A 193 -2.92 9.72 -1.12
CA PHE A 193 -1.89 9.19 -0.22
C PHE A 193 -0.63 10.06 -0.31
N ALA A 194 -0.02 10.32 0.85
CA ALA A 194 1.22 11.12 0.94
C ALA A 194 2.44 10.37 0.41
N ALA A 195 2.41 9.04 0.37
CA ALA A 195 3.48 8.19 -0.12
C ALA A 195 2.95 6.79 -0.45
N HIS A 196 3.69 6.06 -1.30
CA HIS A 196 3.39 4.69 -1.70
C HIS A 196 4.62 3.80 -1.52
N ALA A 197 4.47 2.60 -0.94
CA ALA A 197 5.54 1.63 -0.84
C ALA A 197 5.05 0.25 -1.32
N ALA A 198 5.73 -0.32 -2.29
CA ALA A 198 5.39 -1.57 -2.96
C ALA A 198 6.44 -2.65 -2.66
N PHE A 199 6.07 -3.65 -1.85
CA PHE A 199 6.92 -4.78 -1.49
C PHE A 199 6.69 -5.94 -2.46
N TYR A 200 7.72 -6.32 -3.17
CA TYR A 200 7.75 -7.47 -4.11
C TYR A 200 6.50 -7.56 -5.00
N GLY A 201 6.03 -6.41 -5.50
CA GLY A 201 4.90 -6.35 -6.42
C GLY A 201 5.31 -6.61 -7.87
N PRO A 202 4.67 -7.56 -8.59
CA PRO A 202 4.92 -7.75 -10.01
C PRO A 202 4.69 -6.48 -10.83
N CYS A 203 5.68 -6.05 -11.60
CA CYS A 203 5.63 -4.86 -12.44
C CYS A 203 5.05 -5.21 -13.83
N ILE A 204 3.78 -5.65 -13.88
CA ILE A 204 3.12 -6.16 -15.09
C ILE A 204 2.16 -5.16 -15.74
N ALA A 205 1.95 -4.01 -15.10
CA ALA A 205 1.06 -2.95 -15.60
C ALA A 205 1.83 -1.82 -16.27
N SER A 206 1.17 -1.20 -17.24
CA SER A 206 1.53 0.08 -17.87
C SER A 206 0.30 0.98 -17.93
N PHE A 207 0.50 2.27 -18.23
CA PHE A 207 -0.55 3.27 -18.18
C PHE A 207 -0.52 4.11 -19.47
N GLU A 208 -1.67 4.30 -20.11
CA GLU A 208 -1.79 5.21 -21.26
C GLU A 208 -1.53 6.67 -20.85
N ASP A 209 -2.00 7.04 -19.66
CA ASP A 209 -1.67 8.32 -19.02
C ASP A 209 -0.66 8.06 -17.90
N GLU A 210 0.60 8.41 -18.12
CA GLU A 210 1.66 8.21 -17.14
C GLU A 210 1.62 9.21 -15.98
N ARG A 211 0.78 10.24 -16.01
CA ARG A 211 0.70 11.24 -14.94
C ARG A 211 0.40 10.57 -13.60
N THR A 212 1.11 11.02 -12.57
CA THR A 212 0.97 10.52 -11.21
C THR A 212 0.34 11.58 -10.29
N THR A 213 0.03 11.18 -9.05
CA THR A 213 -0.41 12.11 -8.00
C THR A 213 0.71 13.03 -7.52
N GLY A 214 1.96 12.82 -7.95
CA GLY A 214 3.15 13.50 -7.46
C GLY A 214 3.72 12.94 -6.15
N ALA A 215 3.01 12.03 -5.47
CA ALA A 215 3.50 11.41 -4.25
C ALA A 215 4.72 10.50 -4.52
N PRO A 216 5.66 10.39 -3.58
CA PRO A 216 6.82 9.51 -3.74
C PRO A 216 6.43 8.03 -3.70
N LEU A 217 7.21 7.20 -4.42
CA LEU A 217 7.07 5.74 -4.48
C LEU A 217 8.37 5.06 -4.07
N LEU A 218 8.26 4.03 -3.23
CA LEU A 218 9.33 3.09 -2.90
C LEU A 218 8.97 1.70 -3.44
N ILE A 219 9.82 1.14 -4.29
CA ILE A 219 9.71 -0.24 -4.81
C ILE A 219 10.81 -1.08 -4.18
N LEU A 220 10.42 -2.18 -3.53
CA LEU A 220 11.30 -3.11 -2.84
C LEU A 220 11.13 -4.52 -3.42
N TYR A 221 12.20 -5.19 -3.84
CA TYR A 221 12.13 -6.58 -4.30
C TYR A 221 13.40 -7.36 -3.98
N GLY A 222 13.32 -8.68 -4.02
CA GLY A 222 14.45 -9.58 -3.84
C GLY A 222 15.05 -10.01 -5.19
N THR A 223 16.38 -10.20 -5.26
CA THR A 223 17.03 -10.64 -6.50
C THR A 223 16.72 -12.10 -6.85
N GLU A 224 16.32 -12.91 -5.87
CA GLU A 224 15.87 -14.30 -6.06
C GLU A 224 14.33 -14.43 -6.17
N ASP A 225 13.62 -13.30 -6.25
CA ASP A 225 12.17 -13.30 -6.42
C ASP A 225 11.80 -13.51 -7.90
N GLU A 226 11.43 -14.74 -8.23
CA GLU A 226 11.09 -15.16 -9.58
C GLU A 226 9.80 -14.50 -10.14
N LEU A 227 8.96 -13.88 -9.28
CA LEU A 227 7.79 -13.10 -9.71
C LEU A 227 8.16 -11.70 -10.20
N ILE A 228 9.38 -11.26 -9.94
CA ILE A 228 9.87 -9.93 -10.32
C ILE A 228 10.76 -10.03 -11.54
N ASP A 229 10.40 -9.26 -12.56
CA ASP A 229 11.28 -8.95 -13.67
C ASP A 229 11.91 -7.57 -13.40
N PRO A 230 13.22 -7.50 -13.04
CA PRO A 230 13.88 -6.24 -12.69
C PRO A 230 13.84 -5.21 -13.81
N ALA A 231 13.94 -5.64 -15.09
CA ALA A 231 13.90 -4.74 -16.22
C ALA A 231 12.53 -4.05 -16.33
N ARG A 232 11.47 -4.80 -16.12
CA ARG A 232 10.10 -4.24 -16.13
C ARG A 232 9.84 -3.33 -14.93
N CYS A 233 10.36 -3.66 -13.76
CA CYS A 233 10.26 -2.78 -12.61
C CYS A 233 11.04 -1.47 -12.82
N ALA A 234 12.16 -1.53 -13.52
CA ALA A 234 12.89 -0.33 -13.95
C ALA A 234 12.08 0.53 -14.94
N GLU A 235 11.44 -0.10 -15.94
CA GLU A 235 10.54 0.58 -16.89
C GLU A 235 9.35 1.23 -16.17
N THR A 236 8.71 0.50 -15.26
CA THR A 236 7.59 1.00 -14.44
C THR A 236 8.01 2.19 -13.58
N ALA A 237 9.18 2.09 -12.92
CA ALA A 237 9.72 3.17 -12.11
C ALA A 237 10.02 4.43 -12.95
N GLU A 238 10.55 4.24 -14.16
CA GLU A 238 10.84 5.35 -15.08
C GLU A 238 9.56 6.00 -15.60
N GLY A 239 8.52 5.22 -15.92
CA GLY A 239 7.20 5.75 -16.27
C GLY A 239 6.63 6.63 -15.15
N PHE A 240 6.69 6.19 -13.90
CA PHE A 240 6.24 7.00 -12.76
C PHE A 240 7.09 8.25 -12.52
N ARG A 241 8.41 8.22 -12.81
CA ARG A 241 9.26 9.42 -12.77
C ARG A 241 8.86 10.43 -13.85
N ARG A 242 8.64 9.98 -15.09
CA ARG A 242 8.12 10.83 -16.17
C ARG A 242 6.76 11.42 -15.81
N GLY A 243 5.94 10.64 -15.09
CA GLY A 243 4.62 11.06 -14.61
C GLY A 243 4.63 12.06 -13.45
N GLY A 244 5.79 12.42 -12.90
CA GLY A 244 5.96 13.46 -11.89
C GLY A 244 6.25 12.99 -10.47
N SER A 245 6.40 11.68 -10.22
CA SER A 245 6.74 11.14 -8.90
C SER A 245 8.24 10.93 -8.73
N THR A 246 8.76 11.09 -7.51
CA THR A 246 10.06 10.54 -7.16
C THR A 246 9.93 9.04 -6.87
N VAL A 247 10.82 8.23 -7.44
CA VAL A 247 10.77 6.76 -7.28
C VAL A 247 12.12 6.24 -6.80
N GLU A 248 12.10 5.58 -5.65
CA GLU A 248 13.23 4.82 -5.12
C GLU A 248 13.00 3.33 -5.40
N VAL A 249 14.03 2.63 -5.86
CA VAL A 249 13.99 1.18 -6.13
C VAL A 249 15.14 0.54 -5.36
N ILE A 250 14.82 -0.45 -4.53
CA ILE A 250 15.81 -1.17 -3.72
C ILE A 250 15.67 -2.67 -3.99
N ALA A 251 16.75 -3.29 -4.46
CA ALA A 251 16.87 -4.73 -4.63
C ALA A 251 17.64 -5.33 -3.43
N TYR A 252 17.11 -6.38 -2.83
CA TYR A 252 17.76 -7.11 -1.74
C TYR A 252 18.38 -8.38 -2.29
N GLU A 253 19.71 -8.42 -2.27
CA GLU A 253 20.50 -9.54 -2.75
C GLU A 253 20.16 -10.83 -2.00
N GLY A 254 19.93 -11.92 -2.74
CA GLY A 254 19.60 -13.24 -2.23
C GLY A 254 18.18 -13.38 -1.64
N ALA A 255 17.39 -12.32 -1.60
CA ALA A 255 16.04 -12.40 -1.05
C ALA A 255 15.06 -13.02 -2.06
N ALA A 256 14.24 -13.96 -1.59
CA ALA A 256 13.12 -14.53 -2.32
C ALA A 256 11.83 -13.74 -2.07
N HIS A 257 10.70 -14.18 -2.67
CA HIS A 257 9.40 -13.58 -2.45
C HIS A 257 8.95 -13.67 -0.98
N GLN A 258 8.30 -12.64 -0.43
CA GLN A 258 7.75 -12.60 0.94
C GLN A 258 8.80 -12.84 2.05
N TRP A 259 9.97 -12.19 2.00
CA TRP A 259 10.98 -12.31 3.06
C TRP A 259 10.48 -11.94 4.46
N ASP A 260 9.37 -11.22 4.57
CA ASP A 260 8.70 -10.80 5.80
C ASP A 260 7.47 -11.64 6.17
N GLY A 261 7.17 -12.69 5.40
CA GLY A 261 6.00 -13.56 5.57
C GLY A 261 6.07 -14.53 6.75
N GLY A 262 7.25 -14.72 7.35
CA GLY A 262 7.45 -15.53 8.55
C GLY A 262 7.47 -17.04 8.33
N TRP A 263 7.54 -17.54 7.09
CA TRP A 263 7.59 -18.97 6.73
C TRP A 263 8.36 -19.20 5.42
N GLY A 264 8.70 -20.46 5.16
CA GLY A 264 9.49 -20.91 4.02
C GLY A 264 10.75 -21.66 4.47
N PRO A 265 11.59 -22.16 3.55
CA PRO A 265 11.44 -22.09 2.09
C PRO A 265 10.33 -22.99 1.55
N VAL A 266 9.55 -22.50 0.61
CA VAL A 266 8.52 -23.29 -0.07
C VAL A 266 8.30 -22.73 -1.50
N ARG A 267 8.00 -23.62 -2.46
CA ARG A 267 7.62 -23.23 -3.80
C ARG A 267 6.12 -23.36 -3.99
N ILE A 268 5.46 -22.29 -4.36
CA ILE A 268 4.01 -22.22 -4.57
C ILE A 268 3.65 -21.27 -5.70
N GLY A 269 2.36 -21.23 -6.04
CA GLY A 269 1.79 -20.24 -6.95
C GLY A 269 2.14 -20.45 -8.42
N SER A 270 2.18 -19.37 -9.16
CA SER A 270 2.44 -19.32 -10.60
C SER A 270 3.06 -17.97 -10.97
N LEU A 271 3.88 -17.92 -12.00
CA LEU A 271 4.54 -16.71 -12.47
C LEU A 271 3.58 -15.85 -13.29
N LEU A 272 3.68 -14.54 -13.13
CA LEU A 272 2.90 -13.51 -13.84
C LEU A 272 3.76 -12.72 -14.85
N ASN A 273 5.03 -13.08 -15.01
CA ASN A 273 6.02 -12.28 -15.76
C ASN A 273 5.68 -12.07 -17.22
N ALA A 274 4.88 -12.97 -17.81
CA ALA A 274 4.39 -12.84 -19.17
C ALA A 274 3.14 -11.96 -19.31
N CYS A 275 2.46 -11.60 -18.21
CA CYS A 275 1.27 -10.75 -18.26
C CYS A 275 1.64 -9.30 -18.62
N ARG A 276 0.75 -8.62 -19.37
CA ARG A 276 0.93 -7.24 -19.85
C ARG A 276 -0.40 -6.50 -19.76
N LEU A 277 -0.68 -5.96 -18.58
CA LEU A 277 -1.89 -5.20 -18.33
C LEU A 277 -1.66 -3.73 -18.64
N HIS A 278 -2.58 -3.10 -19.32
CA HIS A 278 -2.54 -1.67 -19.67
C HIS A 278 -3.79 -0.98 -19.20
N LEU A 279 -3.63 0.08 -18.41
CA LEU A 279 -4.73 0.94 -17.98
C LEU A 279 -4.91 2.07 -18.99
N GLU A 280 -6.03 2.06 -19.69
CA GLU A 280 -6.45 3.10 -20.62
C GLU A 280 -7.00 4.32 -19.85
N ARG A 281 -7.07 5.50 -20.51
CA ARG A 281 -7.53 6.75 -19.86
C ARG A 281 -8.98 6.69 -19.38
N ASP A 282 -9.80 5.90 -20.04
CA ASP A 282 -11.20 5.69 -19.66
C ASP A 282 -11.38 4.73 -18.47
N GLY A 283 -10.31 4.17 -17.94
CA GLY A 283 -10.33 3.19 -16.85
C GLY A 283 -10.44 1.73 -17.29
N THR A 284 -10.48 1.46 -18.59
CA THR A 284 -10.44 0.10 -19.13
C THR A 284 -9.06 -0.52 -18.87
N VAL A 285 -9.04 -1.76 -18.38
CA VAL A 285 -7.82 -2.56 -18.28
C VAL A 285 -7.76 -3.51 -19.46
N ARG A 286 -6.70 -3.45 -20.25
CA ARG A 286 -6.50 -4.30 -21.45
C ARG A 286 -5.26 -5.16 -21.32
N ASP A 287 -5.34 -6.40 -21.74
CA ASP A 287 -4.14 -7.22 -21.96
C ASP A 287 -3.50 -6.88 -23.30
N LEU A 288 -2.27 -6.38 -23.28
CA LEU A 288 -1.56 -5.95 -24.50
C LEU A 288 -1.15 -7.10 -25.42
N ARG A 289 -1.15 -8.34 -24.94
CA ARG A 289 -0.80 -9.52 -25.75
C ARG A 289 -1.96 -10.02 -26.60
N SER A 290 -3.14 -10.06 -26.01
CA SER A 290 -4.37 -10.56 -26.67
C SER A 290 -5.27 -9.43 -27.19
N GLY A 291 -5.08 -8.20 -26.74
CA GLY A 291 -5.97 -7.08 -26.97
C GLY A 291 -7.30 -7.15 -26.22
N LEU A 292 -7.52 -8.17 -25.37
CA LEU A 292 -8.78 -8.37 -24.66
C LEU A 292 -8.96 -7.37 -23.52
N PRO A 293 -10.13 -6.71 -23.39
CA PRO A 293 -10.45 -5.91 -22.22
C PRO A 293 -10.81 -6.81 -21.03
N MET A 294 -10.38 -6.43 -19.83
CA MET A 294 -10.71 -7.10 -18.58
C MET A 294 -12.04 -6.56 -18.05
N ALA A 295 -13.14 -7.02 -18.59
CA ALA A 295 -14.49 -6.50 -18.29
C ALA A 295 -15.23 -7.30 -17.20
N GLY A 296 -14.65 -8.37 -16.67
CA GLY A 296 -15.24 -9.23 -15.64
C GLY A 296 -14.45 -10.50 -15.40
N SER A 297 -14.94 -11.36 -14.49
CA SER A 297 -14.24 -12.57 -14.06
C SER A 297 -13.93 -13.54 -15.22
N PHE A 298 -14.82 -13.62 -16.22
CA PHE A 298 -14.61 -14.49 -17.38
C PHE A 298 -13.42 -13.99 -18.24
N SER A 299 -13.43 -12.72 -18.64
CA SER A 299 -12.33 -12.13 -19.44
C SER A 299 -11.02 -12.14 -18.66
N ARG A 300 -11.05 -11.84 -17.35
CA ARG A 300 -9.87 -11.96 -16.47
C ARG A 300 -9.33 -13.40 -16.45
N ARG A 301 -10.20 -14.40 -16.36
CA ARG A 301 -9.79 -15.83 -16.44
C ARG A 301 -9.11 -16.16 -17.77
N VAL A 302 -9.66 -15.70 -18.88
CA VAL A 302 -9.08 -15.91 -20.21
C VAL A 302 -7.72 -15.23 -20.33
N ILE A 303 -7.62 -13.96 -19.96
CA ILE A 303 -6.37 -13.19 -19.97
C ILE A 303 -5.29 -13.88 -19.12
N LEU A 304 -5.61 -14.24 -17.88
CA LEU A 304 -4.66 -14.91 -16.99
C LEU A 304 -4.28 -16.30 -17.53
N ALA A 305 -5.19 -17.03 -18.13
CA ALA A 305 -4.87 -18.33 -18.75
C ALA A 305 -3.88 -18.21 -19.91
N LEU A 306 -3.82 -17.05 -20.59
CA LEU A 306 -2.90 -16.77 -21.69
C LEU A 306 -1.50 -16.32 -21.25
N CYS A 307 -1.36 -15.80 -20.01
CA CYS A 307 -0.11 -15.16 -19.58
C CYS A 307 0.47 -15.74 -18.27
N VAL A 308 -0.30 -16.48 -17.48
CA VAL A 308 0.18 -17.09 -16.24
C VAL A 308 0.91 -18.39 -16.54
N GLU A 309 2.15 -18.48 -16.07
CA GLU A 309 2.97 -19.70 -16.18
C GLU A 309 2.81 -20.54 -14.91
N ARG A 310 2.47 -21.82 -15.05
CA ARG A 310 2.27 -22.74 -13.94
C ARG A 310 3.60 -23.23 -13.34
N THR A 311 4.53 -22.30 -13.15
CA THR A 311 5.83 -22.54 -12.56
C THR A 311 5.82 -22.00 -11.14
N PRO A 312 5.97 -22.84 -10.10
CA PRO A 312 6.01 -22.41 -8.72
C PRO A 312 7.25 -21.54 -8.45
N TYR A 313 7.07 -20.43 -7.72
CA TYR A 313 8.14 -19.53 -7.29
C TYR A 313 8.48 -19.72 -5.81
N LEU A 314 9.70 -19.36 -5.43
CA LEU A 314 10.22 -19.51 -4.08
C LEU A 314 9.66 -18.41 -3.16
N ILE A 315 9.04 -18.84 -2.05
CA ILE A 315 8.77 -18.00 -0.88
C ILE A 315 9.74 -18.40 0.22
N ASN A 316 10.41 -17.43 0.82
CA ASN A 316 11.33 -17.69 1.92
C ASN A 316 11.44 -16.48 2.85
N ALA A 317 11.13 -16.70 4.13
CA ALA A 317 11.34 -15.69 5.16
C ALA A 317 12.84 -15.44 5.38
N ASP A 318 13.22 -14.16 5.41
CA ASP A 318 14.59 -13.71 5.70
C ASP A 318 14.55 -12.56 6.72
N PRO A 319 14.82 -12.85 8.01
CA PRO A 319 14.80 -11.83 9.06
C PRO A 319 15.80 -10.69 8.84
N ALA A 320 16.96 -10.96 8.23
CA ALA A 320 17.96 -9.93 7.96
C ALA A 320 17.51 -8.98 6.85
N VAL A 321 16.90 -9.51 5.79
CA VAL A 321 16.28 -8.69 4.74
C VAL A 321 15.10 -7.92 5.30
N ARG A 322 14.26 -8.54 6.15
CA ARG A 322 13.16 -7.86 6.82
C ARG A 322 13.65 -6.66 7.64
N GLU A 323 14.72 -6.81 8.40
CA GLU A 323 15.26 -5.69 9.20
C GLU A 323 15.76 -4.56 8.30
N ARG A 324 16.48 -4.88 7.22
CA ARG A 324 16.94 -3.88 6.24
C ARG A 324 15.76 -3.18 5.55
N SER A 325 14.77 -3.93 5.08
CA SER A 325 13.58 -3.37 4.41
C SER A 325 12.74 -2.51 5.36
N ASN A 326 12.66 -2.87 6.64
CA ASN A 326 12.02 -2.05 7.66
C ASN A 326 12.75 -0.70 7.82
N ALA A 327 14.08 -0.71 7.88
CA ALA A 327 14.88 0.51 7.98
C ALA A 327 14.70 1.40 6.73
N ASP A 328 14.67 0.81 5.53
CA ASP A 328 14.45 1.54 4.27
C ASP A 328 13.06 2.15 4.21
N LEU A 329 12.02 1.37 4.52
CA LEU A 329 10.65 1.85 4.62
C LEU A 329 10.52 2.97 5.67
N GLY A 330 11.15 2.79 6.83
CA GLY A 330 11.14 3.78 7.91
C GLY A 330 11.75 5.11 7.48
N ARG A 331 12.92 5.09 6.81
CA ARG A 331 13.55 6.30 6.26
C ARG A 331 12.68 6.97 5.19
N PHE A 332 12.07 6.19 4.31
CA PHE A 332 11.16 6.67 3.28
C PHE A 332 9.94 7.36 3.89
N LEU A 333 9.23 6.71 4.80
CA LEU A 333 8.05 7.26 5.49
C LEU A 333 8.41 8.50 6.33
N ALA A 334 9.57 8.50 6.98
CA ALA A 334 10.04 9.64 7.75
C ALA A 334 10.21 10.90 6.89
N ARG A 335 10.67 10.76 5.65
CA ARG A 335 10.77 11.88 4.70
C ARG A 335 9.37 12.33 4.24
N ALA A 336 8.53 11.38 3.86
CA ALA A 336 7.19 11.67 3.35
C ALA A 336 6.31 12.38 4.38
N PHE A 337 6.32 11.93 5.63
CA PHE A 337 5.50 12.53 6.71
C PHE A 337 5.99 13.88 7.23
N ARG A 338 7.24 14.28 6.89
CA ARG A 338 7.73 15.64 7.17
C ARG A 338 7.39 16.65 6.07
N ALA A 339 7.15 16.17 4.86
CA ALA A 339 6.86 17.03 3.71
C ALA A 339 5.37 17.41 3.60
N GLY A 340 4.46 16.67 4.23
CA GLY A 340 3.03 16.95 4.33
C GLY A 340 2.75 17.68 5.66
#